data_b5f135cec99420222c66c55518877cc9
#
_entry.id   b5f135cec99420222c66c55518877cc9
#
_cell.length_a   1.000
_cell.length_b   1.000
_cell.length_c   1.000
_cell.angle_alpha   90.00
_cell.angle_beta   90.00
_cell.angle_gamma   90.00
#
_symmetry.space_group_name_H-M   'P 1'
#
loop_
_entity.id
_entity.type
_entity.pdbx_description
1 polymer ?
#
loop_
_entity_poly.entity_id
_entity_poly.type
_entity_poly.pdbx_seq_one_letter_code
_entity_poly.pdbx_strand_id
1 'polypeptide(L)'
;MKRVLDMCCGSRCFYFDKADSRVLACDVRTANFTNQLNRTCIVAPDLLQDFRHLPEEWAGRFDLVLFDPPYLVHAGEKSWLRMKYGILDRENWRADLAAGFAEGFRVLREGGTLLFKWSETHIKVSEVLKLTDQKPLIANRFPTKSGTHWIVFYKEAV
;
A
#
# COMPACT_ATOMS: atom_id res chain seq x y z
N MET A 1 -7.89 4.16 -20.21
CA MET A 1 -6.68 4.33 -19.35
C MET A 1 -7.10 4.11 -17.89
N LYS A 2 -6.40 3.27 -17.13
CA LYS A 2 -6.68 3.00 -15.70
C LYS A 2 -6.40 4.28 -14.88
N ARG A 3 -7.36 4.68 -14.03
CA ARG A 3 -7.30 5.91 -13.23
C ARG A 3 -7.15 5.64 -11.73
N VAL A 4 -7.17 4.37 -11.32
CA VAL A 4 -6.91 3.92 -9.96
C VAL A 4 -5.58 3.18 -9.95
N LEU A 5 -4.69 3.55 -9.03
CA LEU A 5 -3.41 2.86 -8.80
C LEU A 5 -3.45 2.15 -7.46
N ASP A 6 -3.08 0.88 -7.44
CA ASP A 6 -2.71 0.16 -6.22
C ASP A 6 -1.19 -0.05 -6.23
N MET A 7 -0.49 0.61 -5.32
CA MET A 7 0.97 0.62 -5.27
C MET A 7 1.57 -0.66 -4.71
N CYS A 8 0.77 -1.44 -3.95
CA CYS A 8 1.22 -2.64 -3.22
C CYS A 8 0.10 -3.67 -3.17
N CYS A 9 -0.31 -4.19 -4.33
CA CYS A 9 -1.57 -4.93 -4.46
C CYS A 9 -1.62 -6.26 -3.68
N GLY A 10 -0.47 -6.84 -3.35
CA GLY A 10 -0.41 -8.13 -2.68
C GLY A 10 -1.32 -9.17 -3.34
N SER A 11 -2.10 -9.88 -2.55
CA SER A 11 -3.08 -10.85 -3.05
C SER A 11 -4.47 -10.24 -3.35
N ARG A 12 -4.57 -8.90 -3.38
CA ARG A 12 -5.83 -8.17 -3.61
C ARG A 12 -6.96 -8.64 -2.67
N CYS A 13 -6.63 -8.84 -1.38
CA CYS A 13 -7.53 -9.51 -0.44
C CYS A 13 -8.77 -8.69 -0.04
N PHE A 14 -8.76 -7.38 -0.26
CA PHE A 14 -9.87 -6.48 0.03
C PHE A 14 -10.64 -6.02 -1.22
N TYR A 15 -10.33 -6.58 -2.39
CA TYR A 15 -11.06 -6.28 -3.62
C TYR A 15 -12.35 -7.10 -3.69
N PHE A 16 -13.45 -6.48 -4.12
CA PHE A 16 -14.68 -7.17 -4.50
C PHE A 16 -14.49 -7.98 -5.79
N ASP A 17 -13.84 -7.37 -6.78
CA ASP A 17 -13.41 -8.02 -8.01
C ASP A 17 -11.90 -7.86 -8.16
N LYS A 18 -11.16 -8.95 -8.06
CA LYS A 18 -9.69 -8.95 -8.20
C LYS A 18 -9.19 -8.63 -9.61
N ALA A 19 -10.07 -8.72 -10.60
CA ALA A 19 -9.80 -8.42 -12.00
C ALA A 19 -10.38 -7.06 -12.45
N ASP A 20 -10.75 -6.18 -11.51
CA ASP A 20 -11.36 -4.89 -11.84
C ASP A 20 -10.49 -4.09 -12.80
N SER A 21 -11.01 -3.87 -14.01
CA SER A 21 -10.28 -3.22 -15.10
C SER A 21 -9.97 -1.73 -14.86
N ARG A 22 -10.58 -1.10 -13.86
CA ARG A 22 -10.31 0.30 -13.47
C ARG A 22 -8.99 0.47 -12.74
N VAL A 23 -8.47 -0.60 -12.13
CA VAL A 23 -7.28 -0.58 -11.28
C VAL A 23 -6.05 -1.03 -12.06
N LEU A 24 -4.95 -0.26 -11.92
CA LEU A 24 -3.59 -0.69 -12.23
C LEU A 24 -2.97 -1.19 -10.94
N ALA A 25 -2.82 -2.50 -10.81
CA ALA A 25 -2.29 -3.11 -9.63
C ALA A 25 -0.79 -3.39 -9.77
N CYS A 26 0.01 -2.80 -8.87
CA CYS A 26 1.45 -2.92 -8.84
C CYS A 26 1.92 -3.66 -7.58
N ASP A 27 3.04 -4.34 -7.68
CA ASP A 27 3.78 -4.93 -6.57
C ASP A 27 5.24 -5.14 -7.00
N VAL A 28 6.16 -5.21 -6.06
CA VAL A 28 7.58 -5.50 -6.35
C VAL A 28 7.83 -6.98 -6.65
N ARG A 29 6.84 -7.85 -6.43
CA ARG A 29 7.01 -9.30 -6.52
C ARG A 29 5.81 -10.00 -7.12
N THR A 30 6.06 -11.22 -7.59
CA THR A 30 5.04 -12.23 -7.81
C THR A 30 5.18 -13.33 -6.75
N ALA A 31 4.08 -13.97 -6.38
CA ALA A 31 4.11 -15.10 -5.45
C ALA A 31 2.94 -16.05 -5.70
N ASN A 32 3.18 -17.32 -5.50
CA ASN A 32 2.15 -18.35 -5.49
C ASN A 32 2.58 -19.44 -4.49
N PHE A 33 1.91 -19.49 -3.36
CA PHE A 33 2.24 -20.45 -2.30
C PHE A 33 1.00 -20.87 -1.52
N THR A 34 1.02 -22.10 -1.02
CA THR A 34 -0.01 -22.69 -0.20
C THR A 34 0.61 -23.10 1.15
N ASN A 35 -0.05 -22.75 2.25
CA ASN A 35 0.41 -23.13 3.58
C ASN A 35 -0.09 -24.54 3.97
N GLN A 36 0.36 -25.03 5.13
CA GLN A 36 -0.03 -26.34 5.66
C GLN A 36 -1.53 -26.49 5.94
N LEU A 37 -2.27 -25.37 6.03
CA LEU A 37 -3.73 -25.34 6.19
C LEU A 37 -4.45 -25.21 4.84
N ASN A 38 -3.82 -25.52 3.74
CA ASN A 38 -4.33 -25.40 2.37
C ASN A 38 -4.85 -23.98 2.01
N ARG A 39 -4.31 -22.95 2.65
CA ARG A 39 -4.59 -21.56 2.27
C ARG A 39 -3.61 -21.12 1.21
N THR A 40 -4.12 -20.72 0.05
CA THR A 40 -3.31 -20.23 -1.06
C THR A 40 -3.25 -18.71 -1.06
N CYS A 41 -2.06 -18.17 -1.31
CA CYS A 41 -1.83 -16.75 -1.56
C CYS A 41 -1.17 -16.59 -2.93
N ILE A 42 -1.82 -15.83 -3.79
CA ILE A 42 -1.30 -15.50 -5.12
C ILE A 42 -1.11 -13.99 -5.17
N VAL A 43 0.12 -13.55 -5.46
CA VAL A 43 0.46 -12.16 -5.77
C VAL A 43 0.76 -12.11 -7.27
N ALA A 44 -0.13 -11.49 -8.03
CA ALA A 44 -0.06 -11.38 -9.47
C ALA A 44 -0.39 -9.94 -9.88
N PRO A 45 0.59 -9.02 -9.79
CA PRO A 45 0.38 -7.63 -10.19
C PRO A 45 0.22 -7.52 -11.72
N ASP A 46 -0.45 -6.45 -12.16
CA ASP A 46 -0.50 -6.09 -13.59
C ASP A 46 0.89 -5.62 -14.06
N LEU A 47 1.66 -4.99 -13.15
CA LEU A 47 3.01 -4.49 -13.40
C LEU A 47 3.89 -4.71 -12.17
N LEU A 48 5.10 -5.25 -12.39
CA LEU A 48 6.14 -5.28 -11.38
C LEU A 48 6.72 -3.88 -11.22
N GLN A 49 6.45 -3.24 -10.08
CA GLN A 49 6.82 -1.86 -9.82
C GLN A 49 7.10 -1.65 -8.34
N ASP A 50 8.19 -0.98 -8.04
CA ASP A 50 8.52 -0.53 -6.68
C ASP A 50 7.79 0.77 -6.37
N PHE A 51 7.06 0.79 -5.26
CA PHE A 51 6.28 1.96 -4.84
C PHE A 51 7.16 3.19 -4.49
N ARG A 52 8.46 2.98 -4.26
CA ARG A 52 9.42 4.05 -3.94
C ARG A 52 9.90 4.81 -5.18
N HIS A 53 9.68 4.25 -6.37
CA HIS A 53 10.20 4.76 -7.64
C HIS A 53 9.19 4.50 -8.76
N LEU A 54 8.09 5.25 -8.76
CA LEU A 54 7.07 5.14 -9.81
C LEU A 54 7.51 5.88 -11.09
N PRO A 55 7.06 5.46 -12.28
CA PRO A 55 7.41 6.12 -13.54
C PRO A 55 7.12 7.64 -13.50
N GLU A 56 8.03 8.45 -14.06
CA GLU A 56 7.92 9.91 -14.04
C GLU A 56 6.67 10.39 -14.78
N GLU A 57 6.33 9.73 -15.89
CA GLU A 57 5.15 10.03 -16.72
C GLU A 57 3.81 9.76 -16.02
N TRP A 58 3.83 9.19 -14.82
CA TRP A 58 2.62 9.01 -14.00
C TRP A 58 2.28 10.22 -13.14
N ALA A 59 3.05 11.29 -13.17
CA ALA A 59 2.77 12.51 -12.41
C ALA A 59 1.35 13.02 -12.69
N GLY A 60 0.55 13.21 -11.63
CA GLY A 60 -0.83 13.73 -11.73
C GLY A 60 -1.81 12.86 -12.50
N ARG A 61 -1.54 11.58 -12.67
CA ARG A 61 -2.31 10.67 -13.55
C ARG A 61 -3.56 10.07 -12.90
N PHE A 62 -3.48 9.75 -11.60
CA PHE A 62 -4.49 8.90 -10.95
C PHE A 62 -5.49 9.70 -10.13
N ASP A 63 -6.75 9.29 -10.15
CA ASP A 63 -7.83 9.86 -9.33
C ASP A 63 -7.81 9.31 -7.92
N LEU A 64 -7.44 8.02 -7.79
CA LEU A 64 -7.33 7.29 -6.54
C LEU A 64 -6.01 6.51 -6.52
N VAL A 65 -5.28 6.66 -5.43
CA VAL A 65 -4.08 5.87 -5.13
C VAL A 65 -4.33 5.06 -3.87
N LEU A 66 -4.13 3.75 -3.94
CA LEU A 66 -4.13 2.85 -2.79
C LEU A 66 -2.69 2.61 -2.38
N PHE A 67 -2.38 2.86 -1.12
CA PHE A 67 -1.06 2.62 -0.52
C PHE A 67 -1.22 1.72 0.70
N ASP A 68 -1.05 0.40 0.50
CA ASP A 68 -1.09 -0.66 1.52
C ASP A 68 0.28 -1.37 1.58
N PRO A 69 1.34 -0.66 2.01
CA PRO A 69 2.69 -1.22 2.04
C PRO A 69 2.81 -2.33 3.08
N PRO A 70 3.86 -3.17 3.01
CA PRO A 70 4.21 -4.07 4.10
C PRO A 70 4.31 -3.31 5.42
N TYR A 71 3.80 -3.91 6.49
CA TYR A 71 3.78 -3.32 7.84
C TYR A 71 4.68 -4.08 8.84
N LEU A 72 5.26 -5.20 8.41
CA LEU A 72 6.16 -6.00 9.23
C LEU A 72 7.59 -5.55 9.00
N VAL A 73 8.36 -5.35 10.06
CA VAL A 73 9.81 -5.07 10.01
C VAL A 73 10.64 -6.26 10.52
N HIS A 74 9.98 -7.27 11.09
CA HIS A 74 10.60 -8.56 11.44
C HIS A 74 9.57 -9.67 11.34
N ALA A 75 9.94 -10.77 10.75
CA ALA A 75 9.19 -12.03 10.73
C ALA A 75 10.11 -13.14 10.22
N GLY A 76 9.96 -14.33 10.75
CA GLY A 76 10.69 -15.50 10.27
C GLY A 76 10.49 -15.74 8.79
N GLU A 77 11.48 -16.30 8.10
CA GLU A 77 11.43 -16.53 6.64
C GLU A 77 10.26 -17.41 6.22
N LYS A 78 9.87 -18.37 7.05
CA LYS A 78 8.72 -19.26 6.82
C LYS A 78 7.40 -18.71 7.36
N SER A 79 7.37 -17.45 7.85
CA SER A 79 6.15 -16.83 8.37
C SER A 79 5.12 -16.63 7.26
N TRP A 80 3.90 -17.12 7.48
CA TRP A 80 2.77 -16.90 6.59
C TRP A 80 2.52 -15.40 6.34
N LEU A 81 2.61 -14.58 7.40
CA LEU A 81 2.39 -13.13 7.28
C LEU A 81 3.46 -12.47 6.42
N ARG A 82 4.74 -12.84 6.59
CA ARG A 82 5.84 -12.36 5.73
C ARG A 82 5.63 -12.77 4.27
N MET A 83 5.26 -14.01 4.03
CA MET A 83 5.00 -14.52 2.69
C MET A 83 3.80 -13.81 2.03
N LYS A 84 2.75 -13.53 2.80
CA LYS A 84 1.52 -12.90 2.32
C LYS A 84 1.67 -11.40 2.09
N TYR A 85 2.25 -10.67 3.04
CA TYR A 85 2.26 -9.20 3.05
C TYR A 85 3.61 -8.59 2.69
N GLY A 86 4.68 -9.40 2.62
CA GLY A 86 6.03 -8.89 2.49
C GLY A 86 6.57 -8.36 3.83
N ILE A 87 7.72 -7.71 3.74
CA ILE A 87 8.43 -7.14 4.90
C ILE A 87 9.12 -5.85 4.48
N LEU A 88 9.13 -4.86 5.36
CA LEU A 88 9.93 -3.66 5.24
C LEU A 88 11.35 -3.92 5.77
N ASP A 89 12.32 -3.24 5.24
CA ASP A 89 13.67 -3.21 5.82
C ASP A 89 13.64 -2.57 7.21
N ARG A 90 14.22 -3.25 8.20
CA ARG A 90 14.15 -2.83 9.60
C ARG A 90 14.84 -1.49 9.86
N GLU A 91 15.87 -1.17 9.11
CA GLU A 91 16.67 0.05 9.28
C GLU A 91 16.15 1.18 8.40
N ASN A 92 15.63 0.85 7.21
CA ASN A 92 15.26 1.83 6.18
C ASN A 92 13.76 2.09 6.05
N TRP A 93 12.88 1.42 6.83
CA TRP A 93 11.43 1.52 6.67
C TRP A 93 10.88 2.96 6.66
N ARG A 94 11.53 3.87 7.42
CA ARG A 94 11.13 5.29 7.45
C ARG A 94 11.36 5.95 6.10
N ALA A 95 12.55 5.76 5.52
CA ALA A 95 12.88 6.30 4.21
C ALA A 95 12.00 5.67 3.11
N ASP A 96 11.78 4.36 3.18
CA ASP A 96 10.95 3.63 2.23
C ASP A 96 9.50 4.13 2.24
N LEU A 97 8.89 4.25 3.43
CA LEU A 97 7.52 4.75 3.53
C LEU A 97 7.39 6.24 3.17
N ALA A 98 8.38 7.06 3.55
CA ALA A 98 8.41 8.47 3.15
C ALA A 98 8.47 8.61 1.61
N ALA A 99 9.32 7.82 0.94
CA ALA A 99 9.37 7.76 -0.51
C ALA A 99 8.03 7.29 -1.11
N GLY A 100 7.40 6.27 -0.50
CA GLY A 100 6.08 5.79 -0.94
C GLY A 100 4.99 6.86 -0.84
N PHE A 101 4.95 7.63 0.24
CA PHE A 101 4.02 8.77 0.35
C PHE A 101 4.33 9.82 -0.71
N ALA A 102 5.59 10.23 -0.87
CA ALA A 102 5.99 11.22 -1.87
C ALA A 102 5.56 10.80 -3.28
N GLU A 103 5.83 9.56 -3.66
CA GLU A 103 5.43 9.01 -4.96
C GLU A 103 3.90 8.91 -5.10
N GLY A 104 3.20 8.42 -4.07
CA GLY A 104 1.74 8.34 -4.07
C GLY A 104 1.09 9.70 -4.32
N PHE A 105 1.56 10.77 -3.66
CA PHE A 105 1.07 12.12 -3.88
C PHE A 105 1.55 12.73 -5.21
N ARG A 106 2.73 12.38 -5.70
CA ARG A 106 3.22 12.85 -7.00
C ARG A 106 2.35 12.34 -8.15
N VAL A 107 2.00 11.06 -8.13
CA VAL A 107 1.20 10.42 -9.19
C VAL A 107 -0.30 10.70 -9.07
N LEU A 108 -0.76 11.14 -7.90
CA LEU A 108 -2.13 11.54 -7.65
C LEU A 108 -2.40 12.91 -8.31
N ARG A 109 -3.48 13.02 -9.07
CA ARG A 109 -3.89 14.32 -9.62
C ARG A 109 -4.38 15.27 -8.51
N GLU A 110 -4.46 16.55 -8.81
CA GLU A 110 -5.17 17.52 -7.99
C GLU A 110 -6.64 17.12 -7.85
N GLY A 111 -7.20 17.29 -6.65
CA GLY A 111 -8.54 16.81 -6.31
C GLY A 111 -8.65 15.28 -6.25
N GLY A 112 -7.54 14.57 -6.28
CA GLY A 112 -7.51 13.12 -6.13
C GLY A 112 -7.44 12.67 -4.67
N THR A 113 -7.60 11.38 -4.46
CA THR A 113 -7.65 10.76 -3.13
C THR A 113 -6.58 9.69 -2.98
N LEU A 114 -5.79 9.75 -1.89
CA LEU A 114 -4.91 8.66 -1.48
C LEU A 114 -5.54 7.93 -0.31
N LEU A 115 -5.73 6.63 -0.45
CA LEU A 115 -6.17 5.73 0.61
C LEU A 115 -4.97 4.96 1.15
N PHE A 116 -4.58 5.26 2.38
CA PHE A 116 -3.50 4.59 3.09
C PHE A 116 -4.07 3.56 4.06
N LYS A 117 -3.56 2.34 4.01
CA LYS A 117 -3.92 1.28 4.95
C LYS A 117 -2.69 0.87 5.75
N TRP A 118 -2.83 0.78 7.07
CA TRP A 118 -1.74 0.44 7.96
C TRP A 118 -2.18 -0.49 9.09
N SER A 119 -1.36 -1.47 9.43
CA SER A 119 -1.54 -2.31 10.63
C SER A 119 -0.46 -1.98 11.66
N GLU A 120 -0.87 -1.64 12.88
CA GLU A 120 0.03 -1.29 14.00
C GLU A 120 0.70 -2.51 14.66
N THR A 121 0.93 -3.58 13.92
CA THR A 121 1.54 -4.80 14.47
C THR A 121 2.94 -4.55 15.06
N HIS A 122 3.77 -3.77 14.36
CA HIS A 122 5.13 -3.46 14.81
C HIS A 122 5.39 -1.97 15.00
N ILE A 123 4.72 -1.12 14.23
CA ILE A 123 4.98 0.32 14.19
C ILE A 123 3.65 1.05 14.38
N LYS A 124 3.62 2.02 15.28
CA LYS A 124 2.44 2.85 15.53
C LYS A 124 2.10 3.70 14.31
N VAL A 125 0.82 3.83 13.99
CA VAL A 125 0.37 4.69 12.88
C VAL A 125 0.82 6.13 13.06
N SER A 126 0.87 6.62 14.30
CA SER A 126 1.37 7.96 14.63
C SER A 126 2.82 8.20 14.22
N GLU A 127 3.67 7.16 14.20
CA GLU A 127 5.04 7.26 13.70
C GLU A 127 5.09 7.30 12.17
N VAL A 128 4.22 6.52 11.54
CA VAL A 128 4.15 6.47 10.07
C VAL A 128 3.60 7.78 9.50
N LEU A 129 2.58 8.37 10.13
CA LEU A 129 2.00 9.64 9.67
C LEU A 129 2.95 10.85 9.78
N LYS A 130 4.03 10.75 10.55
CA LYS A 130 5.10 11.77 10.58
C LYS A 130 5.98 11.77 9.33
N LEU A 131 5.86 10.76 8.47
CA LEU A 131 6.69 10.60 7.26
C LEU A 131 6.15 11.36 6.04
N THR A 132 5.05 12.08 6.22
CA THR A 132 4.46 12.93 5.18
C THR A 132 3.95 14.23 5.80
N ASP A 133 4.09 15.34 5.08
CA ASP A 133 3.54 16.65 5.46
C ASP A 133 2.04 16.78 5.13
N GLN A 134 1.50 15.80 4.39
CA GLN A 134 0.09 15.78 4.03
C GLN A 134 -0.77 15.42 5.24
N LYS A 135 -1.85 16.17 5.44
CA LYS A 135 -2.76 15.92 6.57
C LYS A 135 -3.87 14.95 6.17
N PRO A 136 -4.13 13.89 6.99
CA PRO A 136 -5.28 13.04 6.77
C PRO A 136 -6.59 13.83 6.81
N LEU A 137 -7.52 13.49 5.91
CA LEU A 137 -8.86 14.08 5.88
C LEU A 137 -9.81 13.30 6.80
N ILE A 138 -9.87 11.99 6.66
CA ILE A 138 -10.70 11.09 7.46
C ILE A 138 -9.99 9.75 7.70
N ALA A 139 -10.40 9.07 8.77
CA ALA A 139 -9.94 7.71 9.09
C ALA A 139 -11.05 6.96 9.84
N ASN A 140 -10.93 5.62 9.93
CA ASN A 140 -11.75 4.87 10.85
C ASN A 140 -11.45 5.29 12.29
N ARG A 141 -12.49 5.69 13.02
CA ARG A 141 -12.35 6.23 14.40
C ARG A 141 -11.74 5.22 15.37
N PHE A 142 -12.09 3.96 15.19
CA PHE A 142 -11.57 2.86 15.99
C PHE A 142 -10.85 1.89 15.07
N PRO A 143 -9.58 1.58 15.33
CA PRO A 143 -8.91 0.54 14.61
C PRO A 143 -9.64 -0.79 14.81
N THR A 144 -9.55 -1.67 13.84
CA THR A 144 -10.03 -3.04 13.98
C THR A 144 -9.30 -3.74 15.14
N LYS A 145 -9.80 -4.90 15.60
CA LYS A 145 -9.11 -5.71 16.62
C LYS A 145 -7.66 -6.04 16.25
N SER A 146 -7.33 -6.03 14.96
CA SER A 146 -5.97 -6.21 14.44
C SER A 146 -5.13 -4.93 14.42
N GLY A 147 -5.65 -3.79 14.91
CA GLY A 147 -4.95 -2.49 14.83
C GLY A 147 -4.85 -1.93 13.42
N THR A 148 -5.78 -2.29 12.52
CA THR A 148 -5.77 -1.80 11.13
C THR A 148 -6.47 -0.47 11.01
N HIS A 149 -5.76 0.49 10.40
CA HIS A 149 -6.24 1.83 10.08
C HIS A 149 -6.48 1.95 8.57
N TRP A 150 -7.57 2.60 8.22
CA TRP A 150 -7.89 3.05 6.87
C TRP A 150 -7.95 4.58 6.90
N ILE A 151 -7.02 5.23 6.21
CA ILE A 151 -6.78 6.66 6.31
C ILE A 151 -6.87 7.26 4.92
N VAL A 152 -7.68 8.29 4.78
CA VAL A 152 -7.91 8.98 3.52
C VAL A 152 -7.24 10.35 3.55
N PHE A 153 -6.47 10.63 2.52
CA PHE A 153 -5.92 11.94 2.22
C PHE A 153 -6.58 12.49 0.96
N TYR A 154 -6.76 13.79 0.92
CA TYR A 154 -7.25 14.50 -0.25
C TYR A 154 -6.16 15.48 -0.72
N LYS A 155 -5.79 15.39 -2.00
CA LYS A 155 -4.82 16.31 -2.59
C LYS A 155 -5.55 17.56 -3.06
N GLU A 156 -5.34 18.66 -2.35
CA GLU A 156 -5.91 19.94 -2.73
C GLU A 156 -5.39 20.40 -4.10
N ALA A 157 -6.24 21.10 -4.85
CA ALA A 157 -5.81 21.83 -6.04
C ALA A 157 -5.06 23.09 -5.59
N VAL A 158 -3.89 23.33 -6.16
CA VAL A 158 -3.09 24.53 -5.94
C VAL A 158 -3.48 25.63 -6.92
#